data_b1380e198155af621678fa22e6e9b333
#
_entry.id   b1380e198155af621678fa22e6e9b333
#
_cell.length_a   1.000
_cell.length_b   1.000
_cell.length_c   1.000
_cell.angle_alpha   90.00
_cell.angle_beta   90.00
_cell.angle_gamma   90.00
#
_symmetry.space_group_name_H-M   'P 1'
#
loop_
_entity.id
_entity.type
_entity.pdbx_description
1 polymer ?
#
loop_
_entity_poly.entity_id
_entity_poly.type
_entity_poly.pdbx_seq_one_letter_code
_entity_poly.pdbx_strand_id
1 'polypeptide(L)'
;QQRIAAFWERELVDRPVVQFHLSRPPEQCVPVPVSEHTSPEERWMDADYQARLALANLTNREFLGDSLPVAYPNLGPEVFSALYGCPLHFGDYGTSWTDPVLQDWRDIGSLHLDWSSRYLRALHAMTDAMLDVGRGKFIVGMTDWHSGGDALAALRDPQTLALDMIDHVAEIKQALGWL
;
A
#
# COMPACT_ATOMS: atom_id res chain seq x y z
N GLN A 1 6.19 -8.47 22.47
CA GLN A 1 6.10 -7.00 22.55
C GLN A 1 7.41 -6.39 23.04
N GLN A 2 8.03 -6.89 24.14
CA GLN A 2 9.27 -6.31 24.70
C GLN A 2 10.41 -6.25 23.67
N ARG A 3 10.64 -7.33 22.86
CA ARG A 3 11.69 -7.34 21.84
C ARG A 3 11.43 -6.33 20.71
N ILE A 4 10.17 -6.14 20.33
CA ILE A 4 9.80 -5.16 19.31
C ILE A 4 10.02 -3.73 19.83
N ALA A 5 9.66 -3.45 21.10
CA ALA A 5 9.95 -2.17 21.73
C ALA A 5 11.46 -1.89 21.79
N ALA A 6 12.24 -2.85 22.28
CA ALA A 6 13.70 -2.73 22.34
C ALA A 6 14.33 -2.54 20.94
N PHE A 7 13.78 -3.19 19.90
CA PHE A 7 14.25 -2.99 18.53
C PHE A 7 14.15 -1.52 18.08
N TRP A 8 13.02 -0.85 18.39
CA TRP A 8 12.87 0.57 18.06
C TRP A 8 13.77 1.49 18.88
N GLU A 9 14.16 1.07 20.10
CA GLU A 9 15.13 1.76 20.94
C GLU A 9 16.60 1.40 20.59
N ARG A 10 16.80 0.57 19.54
CA ARG A 10 18.12 0.03 19.14
C ARG A 10 18.79 -0.80 20.24
N GLU A 11 17.98 -1.46 21.03
CA GLU A 11 18.39 -2.34 22.13
C GLU A 11 18.13 -3.82 21.80
N LEU A 12 18.78 -4.70 22.52
CA LEU A 12 18.65 -6.15 22.43
C LEU A 12 18.22 -6.70 23.80
N VAL A 13 17.09 -7.40 23.85
CA VAL A 13 16.64 -8.06 25.11
C VAL A 13 17.39 -9.37 25.33
N ASP A 14 17.27 -10.32 24.43
CA ASP A 14 17.89 -11.65 24.49
C ASP A 14 18.37 -12.16 23.13
N ARG A 15 17.68 -11.76 22.05
CA ARG A 15 17.99 -12.10 20.67
C ARG A 15 17.43 -11.03 19.73
N PRO A 16 17.88 -10.97 18.46
CA PRO A 16 17.27 -10.12 17.44
C PRO A 16 15.80 -10.45 17.24
N VAL A 17 14.99 -9.46 16.82
CA VAL A 17 13.61 -9.66 16.39
C VAL A 17 13.61 -10.55 15.15
N VAL A 18 12.82 -11.62 15.22
CA VAL A 18 12.65 -12.56 14.11
C VAL A 18 11.17 -12.72 13.82
N GLN A 19 10.77 -12.41 12.60
CA GLN A 19 9.38 -12.49 12.14
C GLN A 19 9.28 -13.42 10.93
N PHE A 20 8.45 -14.43 11.02
CA PHE A 20 8.07 -15.27 9.89
C PHE A 20 6.70 -15.89 10.12
N HIS A 21 6.09 -16.34 9.04
CA HIS A 21 4.80 -17.00 9.08
C HIS A 21 4.78 -18.20 8.13
N LEU A 22 3.97 -19.17 8.45
CA LEU A 22 3.74 -20.37 7.64
C LEU A 22 2.27 -20.42 7.21
N SER A 23 1.99 -21.03 6.09
CA SER A 23 0.61 -21.38 5.74
C SER A 23 0.14 -22.51 6.64
N ARG A 24 -1.09 -22.43 7.13
CA ARG A 24 -1.70 -23.57 7.84
C ARG A 24 -1.96 -24.73 6.91
N PRO A 25 -1.98 -25.98 7.43
CA PRO A 25 -2.44 -27.11 6.66
C PRO A 25 -3.86 -26.88 6.11
N PRO A 26 -4.20 -27.36 4.91
CA PRO A 26 -5.49 -27.11 4.25
C PRO A 26 -6.71 -27.41 5.13
N GLU A 27 -6.63 -28.47 5.95
CA GLU A 27 -7.70 -28.91 6.86
C GLU A 27 -7.93 -27.95 8.03
N GLN A 28 -7.02 -27.03 8.28
CA GLN A 28 -7.12 -25.99 9.34
C GLN A 28 -7.45 -24.60 8.76
N CYS A 29 -7.54 -24.50 7.44
CA CYS A 29 -7.83 -23.24 6.78
C CYS A 29 -9.31 -22.93 6.77
N VAL A 30 -9.66 -21.65 6.98
CA VAL A 30 -11.00 -21.14 6.70
C VAL A 30 -11.14 -20.83 5.21
N PRO A 31 -12.36 -20.90 4.64
CA PRO A 31 -12.60 -20.51 3.27
C PRO A 31 -12.20 -19.06 3.00
N VAL A 32 -11.50 -18.84 1.90
CA VAL A 32 -11.19 -17.49 1.40
C VAL A 32 -12.41 -16.97 0.62
N PRO A 33 -12.83 -15.70 0.83
CA PRO A 33 -13.92 -15.12 0.07
C PRO A 33 -13.66 -15.20 -1.44
N VAL A 34 -14.66 -15.71 -2.18
CA VAL A 34 -14.63 -15.72 -3.64
C VAL A 34 -15.07 -14.35 -4.14
N SER A 35 -14.38 -13.82 -5.15
CA SER A 35 -14.76 -12.57 -5.78
C SER A 35 -15.92 -12.81 -6.76
N GLU A 36 -17.00 -12.06 -6.59
CA GLU A 36 -18.13 -11.99 -7.52
C GLU A 36 -18.12 -10.69 -8.35
N HIS A 37 -17.05 -9.91 -8.25
CA HIS A 37 -16.88 -8.63 -8.94
C HIS A 37 -16.69 -8.82 -10.44
N THR A 38 -17.21 -7.88 -11.22
CA THR A 38 -17.15 -7.92 -12.69
C THR A 38 -15.86 -7.35 -13.26
N SER A 39 -15.11 -6.61 -12.44
CA SER A 39 -13.84 -6.02 -12.84
C SER A 39 -12.80 -6.06 -11.71
N PRO A 40 -11.49 -6.00 -12.04
CA PRO A 40 -10.43 -5.84 -11.04
C PRO A 40 -10.64 -4.60 -10.18
N GLU A 41 -11.05 -3.47 -10.76
CA GLU A 41 -11.27 -2.23 -10.05
C GLU A 41 -12.35 -2.37 -8.98
N GLU A 42 -13.51 -2.95 -9.31
CA GLU A 42 -14.58 -3.20 -8.34
C GLU A 42 -14.06 -4.05 -7.17
N ARG A 43 -13.30 -5.10 -7.45
CA ARG A 43 -12.73 -5.98 -6.44
C ARG A 43 -11.75 -5.25 -5.53
N TRP A 44 -10.85 -4.44 -6.11
CA TRP A 44 -9.85 -3.70 -5.35
C TRP A 44 -10.48 -2.63 -4.46
N MET A 45 -11.57 -2.00 -4.92
CA MET A 45 -12.23 -0.88 -4.26
C MET A 45 -13.30 -1.31 -3.24
N ASP A 46 -13.70 -2.59 -3.20
CA ASP A 46 -14.68 -3.10 -2.23
C ASP A 46 -14.05 -3.30 -0.85
N ALA A 47 -14.33 -2.36 0.04
CA ALA A 47 -13.78 -2.32 1.39
C ALA A 47 -14.16 -3.55 2.22
N ASP A 48 -15.41 -4.00 2.15
CA ASP A 48 -15.89 -5.14 2.92
C ASP A 48 -15.29 -6.46 2.42
N TYR A 49 -15.16 -6.60 1.10
CA TYR A 49 -14.50 -7.75 0.51
C TYR A 49 -13.02 -7.80 0.92
N GLN A 50 -12.30 -6.69 0.80
CA GLN A 50 -10.88 -6.62 1.17
C GLN A 50 -10.65 -6.90 2.65
N ALA A 51 -11.51 -6.40 3.52
CA ALA A 51 -11.42 -6.66 4.96
C ALA A 51 -11.65 -8.14 5.30
N ARG A 52 -12.66 -8.79 4.69
CA ARG A 52 -12.92 -10.24 4.84
C ARG A 52 -11.80 -11.08 4.26
N LEU A 53 -11.26 -10.68 3.11
CA LEU A 53 -10.13 -11.35 2.47
C LEU A 53 -8.88 -11.29 3.35
N ALA A 54 -8.57 -10.11 3.91
CA ALA A 54 -7.47 -9.93 4.84
C ALA A 54 -7.63 -10.82 6.09
N LEU A 55 -8.81 -10.84 6.70
CA LEU A 55 -9.10 -11.70 7.85
C LEU A 55 -8.89 -13.18 7.53
N ALA A 56 -9.42 -13.67 6.41
CA ALA A 56 -9.28 -15.07 5.99
C ALA A 56 -7.80 -15.42 5.75
N ASN A 57 -7.07 -14.57 5.02
CA ASN A 57 -5.66 -14.77 4.73
C ASN A 57 -4.79 -14.80 5.99
N LEU A 58 -5.05 -13.93 6.97
CA LEU A 58 -4.34 -13.92 8.24
C LEU A 58 -4.72 -15.10 9.12
N THR A 59 -5.99 -15.53 9.12
CA THR A 59 -6.45 -16.72 9.85
C THR A 59 -5.79 -17.99 9.33
N ASN A 60 -5.52 -18.05 8.03
CA ASN A 60 -4.89 -19.20 7.36
C ASN A 60 -3.35 -19.23 7.50
N ARG A 61 -2.80 -18.36 8.36
CA ARG A 61 -1.36 -18.31 8.65
C ARG A 61 -1.09 -18.61 10.12
N GLU A 62 0.06 -19.19 10.36
CA GLU A 62 0.66 -19.32 11.69
C GLU A 62 1.81 -18.30 11.81
N PHE A 63 1.74 -17.45 12.83
CA PHE A 63 2.72 -16.41 13.09
C PHE A 63 3.72 -16.89 14.13
N LEU A 64 4.98 -16.92 13.80
CA LEU A 64 6.06 -17.47 14.61
C LEU A 64 7.08 -16.40 14.98
N GLY A 65 7.82 -16.67 16.05
CA GLY A 65 8.84 -15.75 16.58
C GLY A 65 8.19 -14.51 17.21
N ASP A 66 8.51 -13.34 16.64
CA ASP A 66 7.98 -12.05 17.07
C ASP A 66 6.98 -11.47 16.05
N SER A 67 6.48 -12.32 15.13
CA SER A 67 5.50 -11.93 14.12
C SER A 67 4.16 -11.54 14.75
N LEU A 68 3.57 -10.49 14.20
CA LEU A 68 2.21 -10.06 14.50
C LEU A 68 1.35 -10.14 13.24
N PRO A 69 0.08 -10.54 13.35
CA PRO A 69 -0.84 -10.45 12.23
C PRO A 69 -1.12 -8.98 11.94
N VAL A 70 -0.81 -8.54 10.72
CA VAL A 70 -1.01 -7.18 10.25
C VAL A 70 -1.70 -7.22 8.89
N ALA A 71 -2.72 -6.40 8.71
CA ALA A 71 -3.28 -6.06 7.41
C ALA A 71 -3.31 -4.55 7.24
N TYR A 72 -3.35 -4.08 6.02
CA TYR A 72 -3.46 -2.65 5.72
C TYR A 72 -4.33 -2.44 4.46
N PRO A 73 -5.03 -1.29 4.38
CA PRO A 73 -5.76 -0.94 3.17
C PRO A 73 -4.77 -0.80 2.01
N ASN A 74 -5.07 -1.43 0.87
CA ASN A 74 -4.13 -1.49 -0.23
C ASN A 74 -4.83 -1.29 -1.57
N LEU A 75 -4.42 -0.25 -2.28
CA LEU A 75 -4.79 0.02 -3.67
C LEU A 75 -3.58 -0.04 -4.62
N GLY A 76 -2.50 -0.66 -4.15
CA GLY A 76 -1.25 -0.81 -4.87
C GLY A 76 -0.26 0.33 -4.62
N PRO A 77 0.98 0.19 -5.12
CA PRO A 77 2.10 1.05 -4.77
C PRO A 77 1.93 2.48 -5.27
N GLU A 78 1.21 2.70 -6.37
CA GLU A 78 1.10 4.01 -7.01
C GLU A 78 -0.14 4.81 -6.59
N VAL A 79 -0.87 4.36 -5.55
CA VAL A 79 -2.04 5.09 -5.05
C VAL A 79 -1.70 6.52 -4.62
N PHE A 80 -0.49 6.78 -4.11
CA PHE A 80 -0.06 8.12 -3.77
C PHE A 80 -0.07 9.06 -4.98
N SER A 81 0.49 8.61 -6.11
CA SER A 81 0.50 9.38 -7.36
C SER A 81 -0.90 9.55 -7.96
N ALA A 82 -1.79 8.58 -7.74
CA ALA A 82 -3.20 8.71 -8.14
C ALA A 82 -3.93 9.83 -7.39
N LEU A 83 -3.50 10.20 -6.19
CA LEU A 83 -4.04 11.36 -5.48
C LEU A 83 -3.62 12.71 -6.12
N TYR A 84 -2.59 12.71 -6.94
CA TYR A 84 -2.16 13.85 -7.74
C TYR A 84 -2.73 13.84 -9.16
N GLY A 85 -3.71 12.96 -9.43
CA GLY A 85 -4.47 12.93 -10.67
C GLY A 85 -3.99 11.90 -11.69
N CYS A 86 -3.00 11.06 -11.38
CA CYS A 86 -2.66 9.94 -12.24
C CYS A 86 -3.82 8.95 -12.34
N PRO A 87 -4.27 8.55 -13.54
CA PRO A 87 -5.21 7.45 -13.70
C PRO A 87 -4.63 6.15 -13.11
N LEU A 88 -5.33 5.54 -12.16
CA LEU A 88 -4.90 4.29 -11.53
C LEU A 88 -5.60 3.11 -12.17
N HIS A 89 -4.82 2.14 -12.60
CA HIS A 89 -5.25 0.89 -13.20
C HIS A 89 -5.00 -0.27 -12.24
N PHE A 90 -5.90 -1.25 -12.23
CA PHE A 90 -5.84 -2.42 -11.35
C PHE A 90 -5.63 -3.69 -12.16
N GLY A 91 -4.60 -4.46 -11.82
CA GLY A 91 -4.37 -5.78 -12.37
C GLY A 91 -5.22 -6.85 -11.70
N ASP A 92 -5.24 -8.04 -12.29
CA ASP A 92 -6.02 -9.17 -11.80
C ASP A 92 -5.57 -9.64 -10.42
N TYR A 93 -4.27 -9.69 -10.18
CA TYR A 93 -3.72 -10.16 -8.91
C TYR A 93 -2.45 -9.40 -8.53
N GLY A 94 -2.56 -8.59 -7.50
CA GLY A 94 -1.42 -8.14 -6.70
C GLY A 94 -0.69 -6.88 -7.13
N THR A 95 -1.08 -6.21 -8.22
CA THR A 95 -0.46 -4.91 -8.60
C THR A 95 -1.46 -3.93 -9.18
N SER A 96 -1.14 -2.67 -9.04
CA SER A 96 -1.75 -1.55 -9.76
C SER A 96 -0.64 -0.69 -10.38
N TRP A 97 -0.99 0.15 -11.33
CA TRP A 97 -0.07 1.10 -11.96
C TRP A 97 -0.82 2.35 -12.37
N THR A 98 -0.09 3.44 -12.62
CA THR A 98 -0.67 4.71 -13.08
C THR A 98 -0.18 5.11 -14.46
N ASP A 99 -0.97 5.92 -15.15
CA ASP A 99 -0.49 6.64 -16.33
C ASP A 99 0.14 7.97 -15.89
N PRO A 100 1.33 8.33 -16.43
CA PRO A 100 2.01 9.55 -16.06
C PRO A 100 1.27 10.81 -16.55
N VAL A 101 1.21 11.83 -15.71
CA VAL A 101 0.53 13.11 -16.02
C VAL A 101 1.48 14.29 -16.14
N LEU A 102 2.72 14.19 -15.63
CA LEU A 102 3.72 15.25 -15.70
C LEU A 102 4.51 15.17 -16.99
N GLN A 103 4.13 15.95 -18.01
CA GLN A 103 4.81 15.98 -19.30
C GLN A 103 5.93 17.04 -19.36
N ASP A 104 5.82 18.12 -18.60
CA ASP A 104 6.79 19.22 -18.55
C ASP A 104 7.07 19.59 -17.09
N TRP A 105 8.34 19.79 -16.73
CA TRP A 105 8.73 20.16 -15.36
C TRP A 105 8.12 21.51 -14.90
N ARG A 106 7.78 22.39 -15.85
CA ARG A 106 7.10 23.66 -15.54
C ARG A 106 5.70 23.46 -14.95
N ASP A 107 5.09 22.31 -15.19
CA ASP A 107 3.74 21.99 -14.76
C ASP A 107 3.70 21.35 -13.38
N ILE A 108 4.85 21.02 -12.76
CA ILE A 108 4.90 20.37 -11.43
C ILE A 108 4.11 21.13 -10.36
N GLY A 109 4.17 22.47 -10.40
CA GLY A 109 3.44 23.32 -9.44
C GLY A 109 1.92 23.36 -9.64
N SER A 110 1.41 22.82 -10.75
CA SER A 110 -0.03 22.70 -11.00
C SER A 110 -0.65 21.43 -10.42
N LEU A 111 0.18 20.45 -10.08
CA LEU A 111 -0.28 19.21 -9.47
C LEU A 111 -0.67 19.45 -8.00
N HIS A 112 -1.87 19.05 -7.63
CA HIS A 112 -2.38 19.21 -6.28
C HIS A 112 -2.94 17.89 -5.78
N LEU A 113 -2.70 17.59 -4.50
CA LEU A 113 -3.25 16.44 -3.85
C LEU A 113 -4.77 16.58 -3.71
N ASP A 114 -5.51 15.66 -4.32
CA ASP A 114 -6.98 15.64 -4.23
C ASP A 114 -7.44 14.91 -2.96
N TRP A 115 -7.72 15.70 -1.90
CA TRP A 115 -8.28 15.19 -0.65
C TRP A 115 -9.70 14.63 -0.80
N SER A 116 -10.37 14.90 -1.91
CA SER A 116 -11.71 14.34 -2.23
C SER A 116 -11.65 13.12 -3.13
N SER A 117 -10.44 12.63 -3.44
CA SER A 117 -10.21 11.48 -4.31
C SER A 117 -11.04 10.27 -3.92
N ARG A 118 -11.59 9.57 -4.91
CA ARG A 118 -12.28 8.30 -4.70
C ARG A 118 -11.36 7.24 -4.09
N TYR A 119 -10.06 7.28 -4.41
CA TYR A 119 -9.08 6.35 -3.87
C TYR A 119 -8.84 6.59 -2.38
N LEU A 120 -8.73 7.85 -1.97
CA LEU A 120 -8.59 8.18 -0.55
C LEU A 120 -9.84 7.77 0.25
N ARG A 121 -11.04 8.00 -0.29
CA ARG A 121 -12.28 7.51 0.34
C ARG A 121 -12.31 5.99 0.46
N ALA A 122 -11.87 5.26 -0.59
CA ALA A 122 -11.78 3.81 -0.53
C ALA A 122 -10.78 3.31 0.53
N LEU A 123 -9.60 3.94 0.63
CA LEU A 123 -8.63 3.62 1.68
C LEU A 123 -9.19 3.84 3.09
N HIS A 124 -9.94 4.93 3.30
CA HIS A 124 -10.62 5.16 4.58
C HIS A 124 -11.70 4.10 4.86
N ALA A 125 -12.55 3.79 3.88
CA ALA A 125 -13.57 2.75 4.03
C ALA A 125 -12.95 1.37 4.31
N MET A 126 -11.85 1.02 3.64
CA MET A 126 -11.10 -0.22 3.90
C MET A 126 -10.51 -0.21 5.32
N THR A 127 -9.97 0.92 5.77
CA THR A 127 -9.44 1.06 7.13
C THR A 127 -10.53 0.77 8.15
N ASP A 128 -11.69 1.40 8.02
CA ASP A 128 -12.82 1.21 8.91
C ASP A 128 -13.31 -0.24 8.92
N ALA A 129 -13.50 -0.83 7.73
CA ALA A 129 -13.91 -2.22 7.60
C ALA A 129 -12.89 -3.20 8.21
N MET A 130 -11.57 -2.96 8.02
CA MET A 130 -10.51 -3.76 8.62
C MET A 130 -10.45 -3.61 10.15
N LEU A 131 -10.67 -2.39 10.67
CA LEU A 131 -10.74 -2.16 12.12
C LEU A 131 -11.91 -2.92 12.75
N ASP A 132 -13.06 -2.99 12.07
CA ASP A 132 -14.22 -3.72 12.55
C ASP A 132 -14.01 -5.24 12.58
N VAL A 133 -13.60 -5.84 11.45
CA VAL A 133 -13.40 -7.30 11.40
C VAL A 133 -12.15 -7.76 12.15
N GLY A 134 -11.14 -6.88 12.26
CA GLY A 134 -9.84 -7.13 12.85
C GLY A 134 -9.75 -6.99 14.34
N ARG A 135 -10.80 -6.50 15.01
CA ARG A 135 -10.80 -6.21 16.46
C ARG A 135 -10.40 -7.42 17.28
N GLY A 136 -9.26 -7.30 17.96
CA GLY A 136 -8.67 -8.38 18.77
C GLY A 136 -8.05 -9.53 17.97
N LYS A 137 -7.94 -9.43 16.65
CA LYS A 137 -7.42 -10.48 15.77
C LYS A 137 -6.15 -10.07 15.03
N PHE A 138 -6.08 -8.84 14.52
CA PHE A 138 -4.90 -8.32 13.82
C PHE A 138 -4.79 -6.81 13.99
N ILE A 139 -3.62 -6.30 13.66
CA ILE A 139 -3.31 -4.87 13.65
C ILE A 139 -3.62 -4.32 12.25
N VAL A 140 -4.33 -3.20 12.20
CA VAL A 140 -4.52 -2.47 10.94
C VAL A 140 -3.35 -1.48 10.79
N GLY A 141 -2.55 -1.71 9.77
CA GLY A 141 -1.44 -0.85 9.38
C GLY A 141 -1.89 0.30 8.48
N MET A 142 -1.00 1.26 8.29
CA MET A 142 -1.16 2.32 7.29
C MET A 142 -0.95 1.76 5.89
N THR A 143 -1.64 2.34 4.90
CA THR A 143 -1.42 1.98 3.48
C THR A 143 0.03 2.21 3.06
N ASP A 144 0.44 1.54 2.00
CA ASP A 144 1.78 1.65 1.43
C ASP A 144 1.87 2.94 0.61
N TRP A 145 2.52 3.96 1.19
CA TRP A 145 2.72 5.25 0.57
C TRP A 145 4.08 5.32 -0.13
N HIS A 146 4.08 5.20 -1.44
CA HIS A 146 5.26 5.41 -2.27
C HIS A 146 5.37 6.89 -2.65
N SER A 147 5.88 7.70 -1.73
CA SER A 147 6.16 9.13 -1.95
C SER A 147 7.56 9.36 -2.52
N GLY A 148 7.93 10.62 -2.74
CA GLY A 148 9.28 11.00 -3.17
C GLY A 148 9.64 10.46 -4.56
N GLY A 149 10.74 9.72 -4.68
CA GLY A 149 11.26 9.23 -5.96
C GLY A 149 10.29 8.32 -6.71
N ASP A 150 9.60 7.43 -6.01
CA ASP A 150 8.61 6.52 -6.60
C ASP A 150 7.40 7.28 -7.11
N ALA A 151 6.89 8.25 -6.34
CA ALA A 151 5.81 9.12 -6.79
C ALA A 151 6.23 9.92 -8.03
N LEU A 152 7.45 10.45 -8.04
CA LEU A 152 7.94 11.21 -9.18
C LEU A 152 8.08 10.33 -10.42
N ALA A 153 8.51 9.07 -10.27
CA ALA A 153 8.57 8.12 -11.36
C ALA A 153 7.17 7.81 -11.93
N ALA A 154 6.19 7.62 -11.06
CA ALA A 154 4.80 7.39 -11.48
C ALA A 154 4.18 8.62 -12.17
N LEU A 155 4.47 9.84 -11.67
CA LEU A 155 3.99 11.09 -12.25
C LEU A 155 4.60 11.39 -13.62
N ARG A 156 5.90 11.10 -13.80
CA ARG A 156 6.71 11.52 -14.97
C ARG A 156 6.88 10.44 -16.04
N ASP A 157 6.73 9.20 -15.74
CA ASP A 157 7.21 7.98 -16.39
C ASP A 157 8.64 7.60 -15.94
N PRO A 158 8.86 6.35 -15.50
CA PRO A 158 10.17 5.92 -14.97
C PRO A 158 11.33 6.04 -15.96
N GLN A 159 11.08 5.78 -17.25
CA GLN A 159 12.13 5.87 -18.28
C GLN A 159 12.50 7.32 -18.55
N THR A 160 11.50 8.19 -18.67
CA THR A 160 11.69 9.62 -18.86
C THR A 160 12.41 10.23 -17.66
N LEU A 161 12.00 9.89 -16.43
CA LEU A 161 12.65 10.34 -15.21
C LEU A 161 14.14 9.93 -15.16
N ALA A 162 14.47 8.71 -15.60
CA ALA A 162 15.86 8.25 -15.65
C ALA A 162 16.73 9.10 -16.57
N LEU A 163 16.20 9.57 -17.70
CA LEU A 163 16.89 10.51 -18.59
C LEU A 163 16.97 11.92 -17.97
N ASP A 164 15.88 12.39 -17.36
CA ASP A 164 15.82 13.68 -16.69
C ASP A 164 16.79 13.77 -15.51
N MET A 165 17.19 12.65 -14.90
CA MET A 165 18.24 12.63 -13.88
C MET A 165 19.61 13.10 -14.38
N ILE A 166 19.80 13.20 -15.69
CA ILE A 166 21.00 13.76 -16.33
C ILE A 166 20.77 15.23 -16.69
N ASP A 167 19.62 15.53 -17.32
CA ASP A 167 19.38 16.81 -17.97
C ASP A 167 18.59 17.80 -17.10
N HIS A 168 17.83 17.32 -16.10
CA HIS A 168 16.88 18.10 -15.28
C HIS A 168 17.06 17.91 -13.77
N VAL A 169 18.31 17.80 -13.30
CA VAL A 169 18.63 17.52 -11.89
C VAL A 169 18.06 18.56 -10.92
N ALA A 170 18.02 19.84 -11.34
CA ALA A 170 17.52 20.92 -10.47
C ALA A 170 16.01 20.81 -10.26
N GLU A 171 15.28 20.55 -11.34
CA GLU A 171 13.83 20.37 -11.33
C GLU A 171 13.42 19.14 -10.51
N ILE A 172 14.15 18.03 -10.66
CA ILE A 172 13.93 16.81 -9.87
C ILE A 172 14.11 17.08 -8.38
N LYS A 173 15.19 17.75 -7.98
CA LYS A 173 15.45 18.10 -6.57
C LYS A 173 14.35 19.00 -6.00
N GLN A 174 13.88 19.95 -6.79
CA GLN A 174 12.77 20.82 -6.40
C GLN A 174 11.48 20.03 -6.24
N ALA A 175 11.16 19.13 -7.17
CA ALA A 175 9.98 18.28 -7.15
C ALA A 175 9.97 17.33 -5.93
N LEU A 176 11.12 16.71 -5.62
CA LEU A 176 11.29 15.86 -4.44
C LEU A 176 11.13 16.61 -3.12
N GLY A 177 11.38 17.91 -3.09
CA GLY A 177 11.14 18.74 -1.90
C GLY A 177 9.66 19.15 -1.75
N TRP A 178 8.87 18.97 -2.81
CA TRP A 178 7.45 19.29 -2.84
C TRP A 178 6.56 18.05 -2.59
N LEU A 179 6.97 16.86 -3.03
CA LEU A 179 6.31 15.56 -2.81
C LEU A 179 6.64 14.96 -1.44
#